data_fd2883dab414ae28f500aaeff2434e1c
#
_entry.id   fd2883dab414ae28f500aaeff2434e1c
#
_cell.length_a   1.000
_cell.length_b   1.000
_cell.length_c   1.000
_cell.angle_alpha   90.00
_cell.angle_beta   90.00
_cell.angle_gamma   90.00
#
_symmetry.space_group_name_H-M   'P 1'
#
loop_
_entity.id
_entity.type
_entity.pdbx_description
1 polymer ?
#
loop_
_entity_poly.entity_id
_entity_poly.type
_entity_poly.pdbx_seq_one_letter_code
_entity_poly.pdbx_strand_id
1 'polypeptide(L)'
;MKYVTYQADGGGRVGRLDGATVVDVGFAGDMTAFIEAGAPTGQERPVPDARLLAPLIPRSLRDFLAFEGHLKNAFKNLGREIPAEWYEVPAFYRSVGDTVVGPDVELPWPSYTRQLDHELELAAVIGRPCRDISAAEALDYVFGFTIWNDMSARDVQRRELPVGMGPAKAKEWDGSNVLGPCIVTTDEIDLATLQLEVRINGERWGGDTTANMHHSFGDLIAYAAQDQTLRPGDVLGSGTP
;
A
#
# COMPACT_ATOMS: atom_id res chain seq x y z
N MET A 1 -17.33 0.86 -1.71
CA MET A 1 -17.45 1.11 -0.26
C MET A 1 -16.09 1.45 0.34
N LYS A 2 -16.05 2.09 1.54
CA LYS A 2 -14.79 2.42 2.25
C LYS A 2 -14.74 1.68 3.56
N TYR A 3 -13.89 0.67 3.66
CA TYR A 3 -13.73 -0.14 4.87
C TYR A 3 -12.54 0.34 5.70
N VAL A 4 -12.69 0.33 7.02
CA VAL A 4 -11.69 0.76 8.00
C VAL A 4 -11.52 -0.28 9.09
N THR A 5 -10.39 -0.24 9.75
CA THR A 5 -10.23 -0.85 11.07
C THR A 5 -10.19 0.26 12.10
N TYR A 6 -10.97 0.16 13.15
CA TYR A 6 -11.02 1.14 14.24
C TYR A 6 -10.72 0.48 15.58
N GLN A 7 -10.21 1.28 16.53
CA GLN A 7 -9.90 0.81 17.89
C GLN A 7 -11.17 0.57 18.67
N ALA A 8 -11.32 -0.62 19.24
CA ALA A 8 -12.39 -1.00 20.17
C ALA A 8 -11.82 -1.70 21.41
N ASP A 9 -12.66 -1.96 22.39
CA ASP A 9 -12.30 -2.78 23.55
C ASP A 9 -11.88 -4.18 23.06
N GLY A 10 -10.66 -4.56 23.38
CA GLY A 10 -10.09 -5.85 22.97
C GLY A 10 -9.37 -5.87 21.62
N GLY A 11 -9.22 -4.73 20.92
CA GLY A 11 -8.42 -4.64 19.70
C GLY A 11 -9.13 -3.96 18.53
N GLY A 12 -8.58 -4.16 17.32
CA GLY A 12 -9.15 -3.61 16.09
C GLY A 12 -10.46 -4.31 15.68
N ARG A 13 -11.43 -3.54 15.21
CA ARG A 13 -12.66 -4.04 14.62
C ARG A 13 -12.92 -3.46 13.24
N VAL A 14 -13.62 -4.21 12.41
CA VAL A 14 -13.97 -3.78 11.05
C VAL A 14 -15.16 -2.83 11.09
N GLY A 15 -15.02 -1.71 10.39
CA GLY A 15 -16.08 -0.75 10.15
C GLY A 15 -16.12 -0.33 8.68
N ARG A 16 -17.16 0.38 8.32
CA ARG A 16 -17.23 1.14 7.05
C ARG A 16 -17.38 2.63 7.34
N LEU A 17 -16.95 3.46 6.41
CA LEU A 17 -17.19 4.89 6.46
C LEU A 17 -18.55 5.23 5.83
N ASP A 18 -19.34 5.99 6.56
CA ASP A 18 -20.56 6.64 6.09
C ASP A 18 -20.38 8.16 6.28
N GLY A 19 -19.97 8.84 5.22
CA GLY A 19 -19.43 10.19 5.35
C GLY A 19 -18.21 10.23 6.26
N ALA A 20 -18.30 10.98 7.36
CA ALA A 20 -17.25 11.07 8.39
C ALA A 20 -17.47 10.09 9.56
N THR A 21 -18.55 9.32 9.55
CA THR A 21 -18.90 8.41 10.65
C THR A 21 -18.40 7.01 10.37
N VAL A 22 -17.75 6.38 11.34
CA VAL A 22 -17.46 4.95 11.30
C VAL A 22 -18.72 4.17 11.72
N VAL A 23 -19.08 3.17 10.94
CA VAL A 23 -20.16 2.23 11.24
C VAL A 23 -19.55 0.84 11.42
N ASP A 24 -19.65 0.26 12.61
CA ASP A 24 -19.27 -1.13 12.88
C ASP A 24 -20.11 -2.05 11.99
N VAL A 25 -19.48 -2.96 11.27
CA VAL A 25 -20.18 -3.88 10.34
C VAL A 25 -20.71 -5.15 11.04
N GLY A 26 -20.53 -5.27 12.36
CA GLY A 26 -20.99 -6.44 13.12
C GLY A 26 -20.22 -7.73 12.87
N PHE A 27 -19.00 -7.64 12.35
CA PHE A 27 -18.15 -8.80 12.05
C PHE A 27 -17.18 -9.11 13.21
N ALA A 28 -17.12 -10.37 13.60
CA ALA A 28 -16.20 -10.85 14.65
C ALA A 28 -14.92 -11.39 14.01
N GLY A 29 -13.93 -10.52 13.77
CA GLY A 29 -12.66 -10.86 13.17
C GLY A 29 -11.93 -9.60 12.70
N ASP A 30 -10.72 -9.78 12.21
CA ASP A 30 -9.94 -8.71 11.60
C ASP A 30 -10.36 -8.46 10.12
N MET A 31 -9.74 -7.46 9.49
CA MET A 31 -10.04 -7.10 8.11
C MET A 31 -9.71 -8.24 7.13
N THR A 32 -8.65 -8.99 7.35
CA THR A 32 -8.30 -10.12 6.48
C THR A 32 -9.38 -11.20 6.52
N ALA A 33 -9.80 -11.60 7.71
CA ALA A 33 -10.90 -12.55 7.88
C ALA A 33 -12.23 -12.02 7.32
N PHE A 34 -12.48 -10.71 7.43
CA PHE A 34 -13.64 -10.06 6.84
C PHE A 34 -13.64 -10.16 5.30
N ILE A 35 -12.49 -9.90 4.68
CA ILE A 35 -12.31 -10.03 3.24
C ILE A 35 -12.49 -11.49 2.81
N GLU A 36 -11.85 -12.44 3.50
CA GLU A 36 -11.95 -13.88 3.23
C GLU A 36 -13.41 -14.39 3.33
N ALA A 37 -14.20 -13.81 4.23
CA ALA A 37 -15.63 -14.12 4.37
C ALA A 37 -16.52 -13.46 3.31
N GLY A 38 -15.96 -12.70 2.36
CA GLY A 38 -16.72 -12.00 1.32
C GLY A 38 -17.39 -10.71 1.79
N ALA A 39 -16.81 -10.06 2.79
CA ALA A 39 -17.26 -8.79 3.36
C ALA A 39 -18.76 -8.79 3.81
N PRO A 40 -19.15 -9.71 4.70
CA PRO A 40 -20.55 -9.85 5.10
C PRO A 40 -21.03 -8.67 5.91
N THR A 41 -22.26 -8.25 5.70
CA THR A 41 -22.96 -7.28 6.55
C THR A 41 -23.64 -7.98 7.72
N GLY A 42 -23.27 -7.56 8.93
CA GLY A 42 -23.91 -8.00 10.18
C GLY A 42 -24.84 -6.93 10.76
N GLN A 43 -25.00 -6.92 12.08
CA GLN A 43 -25.74 -5.87 12.76
C GLN A 43 -24.89 -4.59 12.84
N GLU A 44 -25.21 -3.63 12.01
CA GLU A 44 -24.51 -2.36 11.93
C GLU A 44 -24.86 -1.42 13.08
N ARG A 45 -23.87 -0.66 13.56
CA ARG A 45 -24.05 0.41 14.54
C ARG A 45 -23.04 1.53 14.33
N PRO A 46 -23.44 2.81 14.46
CA PRO A 46 -22.50 3.93 14.45
C PRO A 46 -21.51 3.86 15.62
N VAL A 47 -20.27 4.27 15.35
CA VAL A 47 -19.19 4.36 16.35
C VAL A 47 -18.74 5.82 16.42
N PRO A 48 -19.15 6.58 17.44
CA PRO A 48 -18.73 7.96 17.60
C PRO A 48 -17.23 8.01 17.94
N ASP A 49 -16.55 9.05 17.47
CA ASP A 49 -15.14 9.36 17.78
C ASP A 49 -14.19 8.17 17.57
N ALA A 50 -14.44 7.38 16.54
CA ALA A 50 -13.65 6.18 16.25
C ALA A 50 -12.20 6.54 15.86
N ARG A 51 -11.23 6.04 16.62
CA ARG A 51 -9.82 6.11 16.26
C ARG A 51 -9.52 5.05 15.21
N LEU A 52 -9.05 5.48 14.05
CA LEU A 52 -8.65 4.56 12.98
C LEU A 52 -7.30 3.90 13.27
N LEU A 53 -7.17 2.67 12.85
CA LEU A 53 -5.95 1.88 12.82
C LEU A 53 -5.55 1.63 11.37
N ALA A 54 -4.42 0.96 11.14
CA ALA A 54 -4.14 0.41 9.81
C ALA A 54 -5.33 -0.45 9.36
N PRO A 55 -5.81 -0.31 8.13
CA PRO A 55 -6.98 -1.05 7.66
C PRO A 55 -6.82 -2.56 7.82
N LEU A 56 -5.60 -3.04 7.62
CA LEU A 56 -5.20 -4.43 7.88
C LEU A 56 -3.71 -4.49 8.21
N ILE A 57 -3.28 -5.58 8.83
CA ILE A 57 -1.88 -5.98 8.90
C ILE A 57 -1.67 -7.02 7.81
N PRO A 58 -0.95 -6.67 6.72
CA PRO A 58 -0.85 -7.53 5.56
C PRO A 58 0.02 -8.76 5.84
N ARG A 59 -0.34 -9.88 5.21
CA ARG A 59 0.48 -11.10 5.23
C ARG A 59 1.80 -10.92 4.49
N SER A 60 1.76 -10.13 3.44
CA SER A 60 2.93 -9.71 2.68
C SER A 60 2.72 -8.32 2.08
N LEU A 61 3.78 -7.58 2.04
CA LEU A 61 3.88 -6.31 1.35
C LEU A 61 4.87 -6.47 0.19
N ARG A 62 4.44 -6.09 -1.01
CA ARG A 62 5.30 -6.02 -2.19
C ARG A 62 5.25 -4.60 -2.71
N ASP A 63 6.40 -3.97 -2.76
CA ASP A 63 6.53 -2.64 -3.32
C ASP A 63 7.19 -2.72 -4.69
N PHE A 64 6.49 -2.19 -5.68
CA PHE A 64 6.94 -2.14 -7.06
C PHE A 64 7.52 -0.76 -7.40
N LEU A 65 7.96 -0.60 -8.63
CA LEU A 65 8.48 0.64 -9.18
C LEU A 65 7.75 0.94 -10.49
N ALA A 66 6.45 1.25 -10.41
CA ALA A 66 5.64 1.37 -11.62
C ALA A 66 5.71 2.75 -12.31
N PHE A 67 6.25 3.78 -11.65
CA PHE A 67 6.30 5.14 -12.18
C PHE A 67 7.68 5.49 -12.78
N GLU A 68 7.72 5.72 -14.09
CA GLU A 68 8.95 6.12 -14.79
C GLU A 68 9.48 7.48 -14.32
N GLY A 69 8.58 8.40 -13.94
CA GLY A 69 8.94 9.74 -13.46
C GLY A 69 9.86 9.71 -12.25
N HIS A 70 9.53 8.87 -11.27
CA HIS A 70 10.35 8.64 -10.08
C HIS A 70 11.76 8.14 -10.45
N LEU A 71 11.83 7.12 -11.31
CA LEU A 71 13.11 6.54 -11.73
C LEU A 71 13.96 7.52 -12.53
N LYS A 72 13.36 8.29 -13.45
CA LYS A 72 14.09 9.35 -14.17
C LYS A 72 14.77 10.31 -13.21
N ASN A 73 14.07 10.73 -12.16
CA ASN A 73 14.62 11.62 -11.14
C ASN A 73 15.75 10.94 -10.34
N ALA A 74 15.53 9.72 -9.87
CA ALA A 74 16.49 8.96 -9.08
C ALA A 74 17.77 8.66 -9.89
N PHE A 75 17.64 8.14 -11.12
CA PHE A 75 18.77 7.78 -11.97
C PHE A 75 19.53 9.00 -12.49
N LYS A 76 18.84 10.11 -12.82
CA LYS A 76 19.50 11.38 -13.18
C LYS A 76 20.43 11.87 -12.06
N ASN A 77 19.98 11.78 -10.81
CA ASN A 77 20.80 12.16 -9.65
C ASN A 77 22.03 11.25 -9.46
N LEU A 78 21.99 10.04 -9.99
CA LEU A 78 23.11 9.08 -9.99
C LEU A 78 23.99 9.14 -11.25
N GLY A 79 23.64 9.98 -12.24
CA GLY A 79 24.31 10.04 -13.53
C GLY A 79 24.20 8.75 -14.35
N ARG A 80 23.09 8.04 -14.22
CA ARG A 80 22.81 6.76 -14.88
C ARG A 80 21.53 6.85 -15.71
N GLU A 81 21.38 5.91 -16.63
CA GLU A 81 20.12 5.67 -17.36
C GLU A 81 19.30 4.57 -16.67
N ILE A 82 17.97 4.58 -16.88
CA ILE A 82 17.09 3.53 -16.41
C ILE A 82 17.46 2.24 -17.15
N PRO A 83 17.68 1.10 -16.47
CA PRO A 83 17.93 -0.17 -17.10
C PRO A 83 16.78 -0.58 -18.04
N ALA A 84 17.10 -1.14 -19.20
CA ALA A 84 16.08 -1.59 -20.17
C ALA A 84 15.14 -2.63 -19.56
N GLU A 85 15.64 -3.47 -18.68
CA GLU A 85 14.89 -4.50 -17.97
C GLU A 85 13.75 -3.95 -17.13
N TRP A 86 13.85 -2.70 -16.66
CA TRP A 86 12.75 -2.06 -15.92
C TRP A 86 11.48 -1.92 -16.77
N TYR A 87 11.61 -1.69 -18.08
CA TYR A 87 10.48 -1.58 -19.00
C TYR A 87 9.81 -2.93 -19.30
N GLU A 88 10.49 -4.03 -18.99
CA GLU A 88 10.05 -5.40 -19.29
C GLU A 88 9.53 -6.12 -18.03
N VAL A 89 10.13 -5.85 -16.86
CA VAL A 89 9.88 -6.59 -15.64
C VAL A 89 9.37 -5.67 -14.54
N PRO A 90 8.13 -5.88 -14.03
CA PRO A 90 7.64 -5.15 -12.87
C PRO A 90 8.30 -5.70 -11.59
N ALA A 91 9.54 -5.26 -11.37
CA ALA A 91 10.33 -5.68 -10.21
C ALA A 91 9.75 -5.14 -8.91
N PHE A 92 9.86 -5.92 -7.84
CA PHE A 92 9.44 -5.51 -6.50
C PHE A 92 10.40 -5.99 -5.42
N TYR A 93 10.42 -5.28 -4.31
CA TYR A 93 10.99 -5.81 -3.07
C TYR A 93 9.87 -6.22 -2.09
N ARG A 94 10.22 -6.96 -1.05
CA ARG A 94 9.28 -7.36 0.00
C ARG A 94 9.55 -6.59 1.28
N SER A 95 8.48 -6.05 1.85
CA SER A 95 8.46 -5.51 3.20
C SER A 95 7.67 -6.45 4.15
N VAL A 96 7.66 -6.12 5.42
CA VAL A 96 7.06 -6.95 6.47
C VAL A 96 5.87 -6.25 7.12
N GLY A 97 4.81 -7.02 7.42
CA GLY A 97 3.60 -6.50 8.04
C GLY A 97 3.82 -5.99 9.48
N ASP A 98 4.83 -6.49 10.18
CA ASP A 98 5.10 -6.14 11.59
C ASP A 98 5.48 -4.67 11.77
N THR A 99 5.91 -3.98 10.72
CA THR A 99 6.27 -2.56 10.74
C THR A 99 5.12 -1.63 10.39
N VAL A 100 3.93 -2.19 10.11
CA VAL A 100 2.76 -1.43 9.66
C VAL A 100 2.10 -0.69 10.82
N VAL A 101 1.81 0.58 10.58
CA VAL A 101 0.98 1.44 11.43
C VAL A 101 -0.15 2.07 10.63
N GLY A 102 -1.15 2.60 11.34
CA GLY A 102 -2.30 3.27 10.76
C GLY A 102 -2.10 4.78 10.55
N PRO A 103 -3.17 5.49 10.19
CA PRO A 103 -3.15 6.95 10.06
C PRO A 103 -3.02 7.64 11.43
N ASP A 104 -2.72 8.94 11.39
CA ASP A 104 -2.72 9.84 12.55
C ASP A 104 -1.82 9.36 13.71
N VAL A 105 -0.67 8.76 13.37
CA VAL A 105 0.35 8.35 14.35
C VAL A 105 1.59 9.20 14.24
N GLU A 106 2.24 9.43 15.37
CA GLU A 106 3.58 10.01 15.40
C GLU A 106 4.60 8.93 15.05
N LEU A 107 5.35 9.13 13.96
CA LEU A 107 6.36 8.19 13.51
C LEU A 107 7.70 8.49 14.20
N PRO A 108 8.34 7.50 14.84
CA PRO A 108 9.65 7.71 15.41
C PRO A 108 10.69 7.90 14.31
N TRP A 109 11.51 8.95 14.43
CA TRP A 109 12.65 9.12 13.55
C TRP A 109 13.74 8.12 13.94
N PRO A 110 14.12 7.18 13.06
CA PRO A 110 15.10 6.17 13.39
C PRO A 110 16.46 6.79 13.71
N SER A 111 17.09 6.33 14.80
CA SER A 111 18.37 6.91 15.30
C SER A 111 19.55 6.72 14.34
N TYR A 112 19.44 5.78 13.41
CA TYR A 112 20.49 5.42 12.47
C TYR A 112 20.44 6.20 11.13
N THR A 113 19.41 7.04 10.91
CA THR A 113 19.28 7.85 9.70
C THR A 113 19.18 9.34 10.00
N ARG A 114 19.65 10.15 9.07
CA ARG A 114 19.50 11.60 9.08
C ARG A 114 18.68 12.12 7.89
N GLN A 115 18.21 11.23 7.04
CA GLN A 115 17.48 11.57 5.80
C GLN A 115 16.26 10.67 5.68
N LEU A 116 15.24 11.00 6.45
CA LEU A 116 13.93 10.35 6.37
C LEU A 116 13.10 11.05 5.27
N ASP A 117 12.46 10.25 4.45
CA ASP A 117 11.62 10.69 3.33
C ASP A 117 10.33 9.90 3.29
N HIS A 118 9.30 10.45 2.65
CA HIS A 118 8.03 9.79 2.40
C HIS A 118 8.00 9.20 0.99
N GLU A 119 7.22 8.17 0.80
CA GLU A 119 6.86 7.64 -0.52
C GLU A 119 5.36 7.41 -0.58
N LEU A 120 4.68 8.23 -1.37
CA LEU A 120 3.25 8.09 -1.62
C LEU A 120 3.01 6.95 -2.60
N GLU A 121 2.19 5.99 -2.21
CA GLU A 121 1.81 4.88 -3.07
C GLU A 121 0.32 4.60 -3.04
N LEU A 122 -0.20 4.13 -4.16
CA LEU A 122 -1.46 3.41 -4.21
C LEU A 122 -1.16 1.92 -3.99
N ALA A 123 -1.91 1.26 -3.12
CA ALA A 123 -1.69 -0.15 -2.83
C ALA A 123 -2.96 -0.97 -3.04
N ALA A 124 -2.86 -2.03 -3.85
CA ALA A 124 -3.92 -3.00 -4.05
C ALA A 124 -3.94 -4.02 -2.90
N VAL A 125 -5.13 -4.33 -2.39
CA VAL A 125 -5.38 -5.37 -1.39
C VAL A 125 -6.04 -6.55 -2.08
N ILE A 126 -5.41 -7.72 -2.04
CA ILE A 126 -5.95 -8.94 -2.64
C ILE A 126 -7.19 -9.39 -1.85
N GLY A 127 -8.27 -9.72 -2.57
CA GLY A 127 -9.56 -10.10 -2.01
C GLY A 127 -9.85 -11.59 -2.05
N ARG A 128 -9.27 -12.31 -3.00
CA ARG A 128 -9.45 -13.76 -3.13
C ARG A 128 -8.19 -14.41 -3.68
N PRO A 129 -7.96 -15.72 -3.38
CA PRO A 129 -6.75 -16.39 -3.83
C PRO A 129 -6.63 -16.36 -5.35
N CYS A 130 -5.43 -16.06 -5.85
CA CYS A 130 -5.11 -16.15 -7.28
C CYS A 130 -3.69 -16.67 -7.49
N ARG A 131 -3.49 -17.36 -8.61
CA ARG A 131 -2.21 -17.89 -9.06
C ARG A 131 -2.24 -18.04 -10.58
N ASP A 132 -1.14 -17.73 -11.24
CA ASP A 132 -0.96 -17.92 -12.69
C ASP A 132 -2.09 -17.28 -13.52
N ILE A 133 -2.51 -16.08 -13.14
CA ILE A 133 -3.57 -15.30 -13.78
C ILE A 133 -3.01 -14.32 -14.81
N SER A 134 -3.82 -13.96 -15.79
CA SER A 134 -3.47 -12.90 -16.74
C SER A 134 -3.65 -11.51 -16.14
N ALA A 135 -2.94 -10.51 -16.70
CA ALA A 135 -3.08 -9.11 -16.30
C ALA A 135 -4.53 -8.58 -16.50
N ALA A 136 -5.23 -9.09 -17.50
CA ALA A 136 -6.62 -8.70 -17.78
C ALA A 136 -7.61 -9.18 -16.70
N GLU A 137 -7.32 -10.31 -16.04
CA GLU A 137 -8.16 -10.89 -14.98
C GLU A 137 -7.78 -10.40 -13.59
N ALA A 138 -6.60 -9.80 -13.44
CA ALA A 138 -5.98 -9.56 -12.13
C ALA A 138 -6.83 -8.67 -11.21
N LEU A 139 -7.50 -7.66 -11.75
CA LEU A 139 -8.34 -6.75 -10.96
C LEU A 139 -9.59 -7.43 -10.38
N ASP A 140 -10.04 -8.54 -10.95
CA ASP A 140 -11.13 -9.35 -10.40
C ASP A 140 -10.79 -9.98 -9.06
N TYR A 141 -9.51 -10.08 -8.73
CA TYR A 141 -9.00 -10.63 -7.46
C TYR A 141 -8.68 -9.56 -6.42
N VAL A 142 -8.81 -8.29 -6.76
CA VAL A 142 -8.58 -7.16 -5.85
C VAL A 142 -9.84 -6.85 -5.05
N PHE A 143 -9.73 -6.76 -3.74
CA PHE A 143 -10.80 -6.30 -2.86
C PHE A 143 -10.98 -4.78 -2.94
N GLY A 144 -9.89 -4.06 -2.98
CA GLY A 144 -9.87 -2.60 -3.02
C GLY A 144 -8.47 -2.05 -2.95
N PHE A 145 -8.40 -0.74 -2.79
CA PHE A 145 -7.14 0.01 -2.75
C PHE A 145 -7.05 0.85 -1.48
N THR A 146 -5.83 1.03 -1.02
CA THR A 146 -5.49 1.91 0.10
C THR A 146 -4.29 2.76 -0.24
N ILE A 147 -4.01 3.78 0.58
CA ILE A 147 -2.76 4.52 0.49
C ILE A 147 -1.70 3.79 1.32
N TRP A 148 -0.50 3.73 0.78
CA TRP A 148 0.69 3.32 1.50
C TRP A 148 1.73 4.44 1.45
N ASN A 149 2.21 4.87 2.61
CA ASN A 149 3.37 5.72 2.73
C ASN A 149 4.54 4.83 3.15
N ASP A 150 5.42 4.53 2.20
CA ASP A 150 6.61 3.72 2.40
C ASP A 150 7.77 4.61 2.86
N MET A 151 7.88 4.79 4.17
CA MET A 151 8.89 5.65 4.76
C MET A 151 10.30 5.14 4.48
N SER A 152 11.18 6.04 4.05
CA SER A 152 12.48 5.69 3.49
C SER A 152 13.63 6.41 4.20
N ALA A 153 14.59 5.66 4.71
CA ALA A 153 15.86 6.17 5.22
C ALA A 153 16.87 6.31 4.07
N ARG A 154 16.86 7.45 3.37
CA ARG A 154 17.57 7.65 2.09
C ARG A 154 19.10 7.50 2.17
N ASP A 155 19.71 7.92 3.25
CA ASP A 155 21.16 7.76 3.46
C ASP A 155 21.55 6.29 3.68
N VAL A 156 20.69 5.50 4.30
CA VAL A 156 20.87 4.06 4.46
C VAL A 156 20.63 3.34 3.13
N GLN A 157 19.54 3.69 2.42
CA GLN A 157 19.19 3.12 1.11
C GLN A 157 20.35 3.26 0.11
N ARG A 158 20.99 4.45 0.04
CA ARG A 158 22.16 4.66 -0.84
C ARG A 158 23.36 3.78 -0.53
N ARG A 159 23.46 3.27 0.71
CA ARG A 159 24.53 2.34 1.12
C ARG A 159 24.16 0.89 0.87
N GLU A 160 22.86 0.55 0.92
CA GLU A 160 22.38 -0.82 0.70
C GLU A 160 22.29 -1.18 -0.78
N LEU A 161 21.80 -0.26 -1.64
CA LEU A 161 21.61 -0.53 -3.07
C LEU A 161 22.84 -1.06 -3.79
N PRO A 162 24.07 -0.53 -3.57
CA PRO A 162 25.28 -1.08 -4.21
C PRO A 162 25.64 -2.51 -3.80
N VAL A 163 25.11 -2.98 -2.66
CA VAL A 163 25.29 -4.37 -2.19
C VAL A 163 24.45 -5.34 -3.04
N GLY A 164 23.41 -4.86 -3.73
CA GLY A 164 22.59 -5.66 -4.64
C GLY A 164 21.49 -6.48 -3.94
N MET A 165 21.19 -6.19 -2.68
CA MET A 165 20.12 -6.86 -1.92
C MET A 165 18.99 -5.92 -1.48
N GLY A 166 19.21 -4.62 -1.62
CA GLY A 166 18.30 -3.63 -1.06
C GLY A 166 17.11 -3.31 -1.95
N PRO A 167 16.18 -2.50 -1.43
CA PRO A 167 16.24 -1.91 -0.09
C PRO A 167 15.93 -2.94 1.01
N ALA A 168 16.50 -2.76 2.19
CA ALA A 168 16.30 -3.61 3.35
C ALA A 168 16.09 -2.74 4.62
N LYS A 169 17.13 -2.51 5.43
CA LYS A 169 17.03 -1.70 6.66
C LYS A 169 16.59 -0.25 6.41
N ALA A 170 16.82 0.25 5.20
CA ALA A 170 16.36 1.57 4.77
C ALA A 170 14.83 1.72 4.73
N LYS A 171 14.10 0.62 4.73
CA LYS A 171 12.62 0.52 4.64
C LYS A 171 12.00 -0.29 5.77
N GLU A 172 12.80 -0.72 6.77
CA GLU A 172 12.34 -1.65 7.80
C GLU A 172 12.72 -1.19 9.21
N TRP A 173 11.76 -0.52 9.87
CA TRP A 173 11.75 -0.22 11.30
C TRP A 173 10.30 -0.08 11.76
N ASP A 174 10.04 -0.09 13.06
CA ASP A 174 8.69 0.05 13.62
C ASP A 174 8.03 1.34 13.14
N GLY A 175 6.93 1.22 12.39
CA GLY A 175 6.21 2.33 11.79
C GLY A 175 6.72 2.80 10.43
N SER A 176 7.62 2.07 9.77
CA SER A 176 8.12 2.42 8.43
C SER A 176 7.05 2.29 7.34
N ASN A 177 6.01 1.48 7.55
CA ASN A 177 4.93 1.27 6.61
C ASN A 177 3.63 1.86 7.16
N VAL A 178 3.14 2.96 6.59
CA VAL A 178 1.89 3.57 7.01
C VAL A 178 0.79 3.23 6.01
N LEU A 179 -0.23 2.48 6.45
CA LEU A 179 -1.37 2.12 5.59
C LEU A 179 -2.65 2.82 6.03
N GLY A 180 -3.45 3.24 5.07
CA GLY A 180 -4.79 3.74 5.33
C GLY A 180 -5.15 5.05 4.63
N PRO A 181 -6.17 5.77 5.11
CA PRO A 181 -6.97 5.45 6.31
C PRO A 181 -8.02 4.36 6.12
N CYS A 182 -8.34 3.98 4.87
CA CYS A 182 -9.36 2.99 4.55
C CYS A 182 -8.96 2.17 3.32
N ILE A 183 -9.65 1.06 3.11
CA ILE A 183 -9.67 0.33 1.84
C ILE A 183 -10.91 0.76 1.09
N VAL A 184 -10.73 1.31 -0.11
CA VAL A 184 -11.82 1.68 -1.03
C VAL A 184 -12.03 0.53 -2.01
N THR A 185 -13.23 -0.01 -2.09
CA THR A 185 -13.52 -1.13 -3.00
C THR A 185 -13.38 -0.73 -4.48
N THR A 186 -13.07 -1.69 -5.34
CA THR A 186 -12.73 -1.46 -6.74
C THR A 186 -13.81 -0.74 -7.53
N ASP A 187 -15.08 -0.91 -7.16
CA ASP A 187 -16.24 -0.26 -7.78
C ASP A 187 -16.32 1.26 -7.58
N GLU A 188 -15.56 1.80 -6.62
CA GLU A 188 -15.50 3.25 -6.34
C GLU A 188 -14.22 3.92 -6.86
N ILE A 189 -13.33 3.20 -7.54
CA ILE A 189 -12.04 3.72 -8.01
C ILE A 189 -11.92 3.58 -9.52
N ASP A 190 -11.60 4.68 -10.18
CA ASP A 190 -11.16 4.69 -11.58
C ASP A 190 -9.64 4.81 -11.65
N LEU A 191 -8.97 3.67 -11.83
CA LEU A 191 -7.50 3.61 -11.94
C LEU A 191 -6.95 4.33 -13.18
N ALA A 192 -7.77 4.64 -14.17
CA ALA A 192 -7.31 5.37 -15.37
C ALA A 192 -7.09 6.86 -15.09
N THR A 193 -7.72 7.42 -14.05
CA THR A 193 -7.76 8.87 -13.83
C THR A 193 -7.43 9.28 -12.39
N LEU A 194 -7.15 8.33 -11.50
CA LEU A 194 -6.91 8.60 -10.09
C LEU A 194 -5.72 9.54 -9.91
N GLN A 195 -5.93 10.60 -9.13
CA GLN A 195 -4.88 11.56 -8.78
C GLN A 195 -4.27 11.21 -7.41
N LEU A 196 -2.96 11.24 -7.36
CA LEU A 196 -2.16 11.02 -6.15
C LEU A 196 -1.53 12.36 -5.74
N GLU A 197 -1.61 12.71 -4.47
CA GLU A 197 -1.06 13.98 -3.97
C GLU A 197 -0.45 13.82 -2.57
N VAL A 198 0.72 14.43 -2.38
CA VAL A 198 1.37 14.59 -1.07
C VAL A 198 1.26 16.04 -0.62
N ARG A 199 0.83 16.23 0.61
CA ARG A 199 0.88 17.52 1.31
C ARG A 199 1.69 17.40 2.60
N ILE A 200 2.57 18.37 2.84
CA ILE A 200 3.31 18.49 4.09
C ILE A 200 2.99 19.86 4.69
N ASN A 201 2.49 19.89 5.91
CA ASN A 201 2.02 21.12 6.57
C ASN A 201 1.00 21.91 5.73
N GLY A 202 0.15 21.21 4.98
CA GLY A 202 -0.86 21.80 4.10
C GLY A 202 -0.35 22.22 2.71
N GLU A 203 0.96 22.28 2.49
CA GLU A 203 1.56 22.60 1.19
C GLU A 203 1.68 21.36 0.31
N ARG A 204 1.35 21.50 -0.97
CA ARG A 204 1.52 20.42 -1.95
C ARG A 204 3.01 20.24 -2.28
N TRP A 205 3.54 19.04 -1.99
CA TRP A 205 4.94 18.68 -2.23
C TRP A 205 5.13 17.85 -3.50
N GLY A 206 4.15 17.08 -3.89
CA GLY A 206 4.24 16.23 -5.06
C GLY A 206 2.92 15.55 -5.42
N GLY A 207 2.98 14.69 -6.39
CA GLY A 207 1.87 13.87 -6.82
C GLY A 207 1.91 13.61 -8.31
N ASP A 208 1.13 12.64 -8.73
CA ASP A 208 1.00 12.21 -10.12
C ASP A 208 -0.39 11.58 -10.33
N THR A 209 -0.61 10.97 -11.45
CA THR A 209 -1.81 10.20 -11.77
C THR A 209 -1.44 8.74 -12.06
N THR A 210 -2.32 7.82 -11.68
CA THR A 210 -2.19 6.40 -12.03
C THR A 210 -2.11 6.15 -13.55
N ALA A 211 -2.59 7.09 -14.36
CA ALA A 211 -2.43 7.06 -15.82
C ALA A 211 -0.95 7.05 -16.27
N ASN A 212 -0.02 7.50 -15.44
CA ASN A 212 1.42 7.56 -15.73
C ASN A 212 2.18 6.30 -15.24
N MET A 213 1.50 5.31 -14.71
CA MET A 213 2.10 4.01 -14.42
C MET A 213 2.54 3.33 -15.72
N HIS A 214 3.81 2.90 -15.80
CA HIS A 214 4.30 2.10 -16.93
C HIS A 214 3.74 0.67 -16.87
N HIS A 215 3.82 0.03 -15.71
CA HIS A 215 3.19 -1.25 -15.44
C HIS A 215 1.86 -1.02 -14.71
N SER A 216 0.77 -1.53 -15.25
CA SER A 216 -0.54 -1.45 -14.61
C SER A 216 -0.64 -2.36 -13.39
N PHE A 217 -1.60 -2.12 -12.48
CA PHE A 217 -1.87 -3.07 -11.39
C PHE A 217 -2.17 -4.49 -11.89
N GLY A 218 -2.75 -4.62 -13.08
CA GLY A 218 -2.92 -5.91 -13.73
C GLY A 218 -1.58 -6.62 -13.95
N ASP A 219 -0.60 -5.89 -14.51
CA ASP A 219 0.74 -6.42 -14.76
C ASP A 219 1.47 -6.78 -13.45
N LEU A 220 1.39 -5.89 -12.44
CA LEU A 220 2.01 -6.11 -11.12
C LEU A 220 1.49 -7.40 -10.45
N ILE A 221 0.17 -7.56 -10.42
CA ILE A 221 -0.49 -8.70 -9.78
C ILE A 221 -0.22 -9.98 -10.56
N ALA A 222 -0.35 -9.96 -11.89
CA ALA A 222 -0.08 -11.13 -12.74
C ALA A 222 1.36 -11.61 -12.58
N TYR A 223 2.33 -10.68 -12.56
CA TYR A 223 3.73 -11.00 -12.34
C TYR A 223 3.98 -11.62 -10.96
N ALA A 224 3.43 -11.01 -9.90
CA ALA A 224 3.57 -11.53 -8.55
C ALA A 224 2.89 -12.88 -8.34
N ALA A 225 1.87 -13.20 -9.14
CA ALA A 225 1.10 -14.45 -9.06
C ALA A 225 1.71 -15.61 -9.85
N GLN A 226 2.78 -15.38 -10.62
CA GLN A 226 3.46 -16.45 -11.37
C GLN A 226 4.05 -17.48 -10.40
N ASP A 227 3.59 -18.72 -10.52
CA ASP A 227 3.97 -19.83 -9.65
C ASP A 227 3.81 -19.58 -8.14
N GLN A 228 3.15 -18.48 -7.76
CA GLN A 228 2.90 -18.11 -6.37
C GLN A 228 1.43 -17.78 -6.14
N THR A 229 0.81 -18.38 -5.12
CA THR A 229 -0.54 -17.99 -4.70
C THR A 229 -0.50 -16.70 -3.90
N LEU A 230 -1.11 -15.66 -4.45
CA LEU A 230 -1.51 -14.48 -3.66
C LEU A 230 -2.79 -14.79 -2.89
N ARG A 231 -2.95 -14.22 -1.70
CA ARG A 231 -4.04 -14.53 -0.77
C ARG A 231 -4.75 -13.26 -0.29
N PRO A 232 -5.99 -13.35 0.20
CA PRO A 232 -6.65 -12.23 0.84
C PRO A 232 -5.76 -11.56 1.89
N GLY A 233 -5.69 -10.23 1.85
CA GLY A 233 -4.84 -9.45 2.73
C GLY A 233 -3.37 -9.30 2.28
N ASP A 234 -2.94 -9.91 1.18
CA ASP A 234 -1.68 -9.53 0.53
C ASP A 234 -1.82 -8.13 -0.07
N VAL A 235 -0.78 -7.31 0.07
CA VAL A 235 -0.77 -5.91 -0.39
C VAL A 235 0.34 -5.70 -1.41
N LEU A 236 0.01 -5.03 -2.51
CA LEU A 236 0.91 -4.70 -3.60
C LEU A 236 0.89 -3.19 -3.83
N GLY A 237 1.98 -2.51 -3.50
CA GLY A 237 2.18 -1.07 -3.71
C GLY A 237 2.66 -0.76 -5.12
N SER A 238 2.24 0.39 -5.63
CA SER A 238 2.60 0.86 -6.98
C SER A 238 4.04 1.32 -7.12
N GLY A 239 4.72 1.55 -6.02
CA GLY A 239 5.85 2.46 -5.99
C GLY A 239 5.39 3.92 -5.99
N THR A 240 6.28 4.81 -5.53
CA THR A 240 5.99 6.25 -5.49
C THR A 240 6.06 6.87 -6.89
N PRO A 241 5.17 7.83 -7.24
CA PRO A 241 5.21 8.56 -8.50
C PRO A 241 6.34 9.57 -8.61
#